data_2142a806247fb967c78b5023408c4a0f
#
_entry.id   2142a806247fb967c78b5023408c4a0f
#
_cell.length_a   1.000
_cell.length_b   1.000
_cell.length_c   1.000
_cell.angle_alpha   90.00
_cell.angle_beta   90.00
_cell.angle_gamma   90.00
#
_symmetry.space_group_name_H-M   'P 1'
#
loop_
_entity.id
_entity.type
_entity.pdbx_description
1 polymer ?
#
loop_
_entity_poly.entity_id
_entity_poly.type
_entity_poly.pdbx_seq_one_letter_code
_entity_poly.pdbx_strand_id
1 'polypeptide(L)'
;MDDKESLVYDLSIVKEASDDIEYLKEITGYFIHNSGEMLLVLEKAFKESDWDTAQNAAHKLSSNFFMFGLNEGAKALSRIDINLMNKEFYQEIPELILIAKIQGEKAIAQLKRDFHELS
;
A
#
# COMPACT_ATOMS: atom_id res chain seq x y z
N MET A 1 21.51 9.70 -18.41
CA MET A 1 20.97 9.68 -18.07
C MET A 1 20.29 9.03 -17.55
N ASP A 2 20.37 8.82 -17.17
CA ASP A 2 19.69 8.21 -16.73
C ASP A 2 18.84 8.59 -15.77
N ASP A 3 18.20 9.19 -15.87
CA ASP A 3 17.25 9.67 -15.11
C ASP A 3 16.23 8.79 -14.74
N LYS A 4 16.54 7.53 -14.72
CA LYS A 4 15.66 6.59 -14.34
C LYS A 4 15.42 6.70 -12.93
N GLU A 5 14.21 6.96 -12.52
CA GLU A 5 13.77 6.90 -11.18
C GLU A 5 13.80 5.45 -10.73
N SER A 6 14.28 5.17 -9.54
CA SER A 6 14.23 3.84 -8.98
C SER A 6 12.79 3.42 -8.75
N LEU A 7 12.46 2.19 -9.10
CA LEU A 7 11.13 1.69 -8.86
C LEU A 7 10.95 1.36 -7.39
N VAL A 8 9.83 1.77 -6.81
CA VAL A 8 9.52 1.42 -5.43
C VAL A 8 8.75 0.10 -5.36
N TYR A 9 8.14 -0.34 -6.46
CA TYR A 9 7.41 -1.61 -6.49
C TYR A 9 8.27 -2.72 -7.06
N ASP A 10 7.88 -3.96 -6.76
CA ASP A 10 8.56 -5.16 -7.25
C ASP A 10 7.49 -6.21 -7.48
N LEU A 11 7.36 -6.70 -8.70
CA LEU A 11 6.31 -7.64 -9.06
C LEU A 11 6.69 -9.10 -8.87
N SER A 12 7.85 -9.38 -8.23
CA SER A 12 8.32 -10.75 -8.09
C SER A 12 7.31 -11.67 -7.43
N ILE A 13 6.68 -11.20 -6.35
CA ILE A 13 5.71 -12.03 -5.63
C ILE A 13 4.45 -12.23 -6.46
N VAL A 14 3.95 -11.16 -7.08
CA VAL A 14 2.76 -11.24 -7.92
C VAL A 14 3.00 -12.22 -9.06
N LYS A 15 4.19 -12.18 -9.66
CA LYS A 15 4.53 -13.05 -10.79
C LYS A 15 4.67 -14.52 -10.41
N GLU A 16 4.79 -14.83 -9.13
CA GLU A 16 4.83 -16.23 -8.72
C GLU A 16 3.53 -16.95 -9.06
N ALA A 17 2.41 -16.24 -9.04
CA ALA A 17 1.13 -16.83 -9.39
C ALA A 17 1.00 -16.98 -10.91
N SER A 18 1.41 -15.95 -11.64
CA SER A 18 1.37 -15.97 -13.11
C SER A 18 2.13 -14.76 -13.65
N ASP A 19 2.89 -14.93 -14.73
CA ASP A 19 3.51 -13.78 -15.38
C ASP A 19 2.75 -13.40 -16.65
N ASP A 20 1.54 -13.95 -16.84
CA ASP A 20 0.70 -13.59 -17.96
C ASP A 20 0.33 -12.11 -17.89
N ILE A 21 0.47 -11.41 -19.01
CA ILE A 21 0.29 -9.94 -19.02
C ILE A 21 -1.14 -9.54 -18.67
N GLU A 22 -2.14 -10.32 -19.05
CA GLU A 22 -3.52 -9.98 -18.71
C GLU A 22 -3.76 -10.10 -17.22
N TYR A 23 -3.20 -11.14 -16.60
CA TYR A 23 -3.28 -11.30 -15.17
C TYR A 23 -2.59 -10.14 -14.45
N LEU A 24 -1.38 -9.76 -14.92
CA LEU A 24 -0.65 -8.67 -14.28
C LEU A 24 -1.38 -7.34 -14.39
N LYS A 25 -2.02 -7.09 -15.53
CA LYS A 25 -2.82 -5.87 -15.68
C LYS A 25 -4.00 -5.86 -14.71
N GLU A 26 -4.66 -6.99 -14.58
CA GLU A 26 -5.84 -7.08 -13.72
C GLU A 26 -5.48 -6.86 -12.25
N ILE A 27 -4.45 -7.58 -11.77
CA ILE A 27 -4.08 -7.47 -10.36
C ILE A 27 -3.49 -6.09 -10.04
N THR A 28 -2.78 -5.49 -11.00
CA THR A 28 -2.21 -4.16 -10.82
C THR A 28 -3.31 -3.09 -10.79
N GLY A 29 -4.29 -3.23 -11.69
CA GLY A 29 -5.42 -2.30 -11.69
C GLY A 29 -6.18 -2.35 -10.38
N TYR A 30 -6.40 -3.57 -9.87
CA TYR A 30 -7.06 -3.74 -8.58
C TYR A 30 -6.24 -3.08 -7.46
N PHE A 31 -4.93 -3.29 -7.46
CA PHE A 31 -4.06 -2.70 -6.44
C PHE A 31 -4.15 -1.17 -6.46
N ILE A 32 -4.06 -0.58 -7.65
CA ILE A 32 -4.09 0.88 -7.80
C ILE A 32 -5.38 1.45 -7.20
N HIS A 33 -6.50 0.88 -7.61
CA HIS A 33 -7.81 1.39 -7.18
C HIS A 33 -8.03 1.15 -5.69
N ASN A 34 -7.80 -0.09 -5.26
CA ASN A 34 -8.13 -0.50 -3.90
C ASN A 34 -7.22 0.17 -2.88
N SER A 35 -5.92 0.26 -3.17
CA SER A 35 -4.99 0.82 -2.20
C SER A 35 -5.19 2.31 -2.01
N GLY A 36 -5.51 3.02 -3.08
CA GLY A 36 -5.80 4.45 -2.96
C GLY A 36 -6.99 4.71 -2.05
N GLU A 37 -8.06 3.93 -2.23
CA GLU A 37 -9.24 4.09 -1.40
C GLU A 37 -8.98 3.70 0.04
N MET A 38 -8.27 2.61 0.26
CA MET A 38 -8.03 2.13 1.62
C MET A 38 -7.10 3.03 2.41
N LEU A 39 -6.17 3.71 1.73
CA LEU A 39 -5.33 4.70 2.42
C LEU A 39 -6.20 5.84 2.95
N LEU A 40 -7.18 6.28 2.16
CA LEU A 40 -8.10 7.31 2.62
C LEU A 40 -8.95 6.83 3.79
N VAL A 41 -9.42 5.58 3.73
CA VAL A 41 -10.20 5.00 4.81
C VAL A 41 -9.36 4.97 6.09
N LEU A 42 -8.10 4.55 5.99
CA LEU A 42 -7.22 4.49 7.15
C LEU A 42 -7.02 5.86 7.78
N GLU A 43 -6.73 6.87 6.95
CA GLU A 43 -6.53 8.22 7.47
C GLU A 43 -7.76 8.75 8.17
N LYS A 44 -8.91 8.58 7.55
CA LYS A 44 -10.15 9.09 8.10
C LYS A 44 -10.52 8.36 9.39
N ALA A 45 -10.40 7.03 9.37
CA ALA A 45 -10.75 6.23 10.54
C ALA A 45 -9.87 6.59 11.73
N PHE A 46 -8.58 6.79 11.49
CA PHE A 46 -7.70 7.17 12.59
C PHE A 46 -8.06 8.53 13.16
N LYS A 47 -8.35 9.50 12.29
CA LYS A 47 -8.75 10.84 12.72
C LYS A 47 -10.02 10.80 13.57
N GLU A 48 -10.94 9.92 13.24
CA GLU A 48 -12.22 9.81 13.92
C GLU A 48 -12.16 8.84 15.10
N SER A 49 -11.00 8.33 15.42
CA SER A 49 -10.83 7.35 16.51
C SER A 49 -11.65 6.09 16.29
N ASP A 50 -11.90 5.75 15.04
CA ASP A 50 -12.57 4.50 14.67
C ASP A 50 -11.50 3.44 14.54
N TRP A 51 -11.08 2.91 15.68
CA TRP A 51 -9.90 2.04 15.76
C TRP A 51 -10.10 0.72 15.01
N ASP A 52 -11.29 0.16 15.05
CA ASP A 52 -11.55 -1.11 14.37
C ASP A 52 -11.44 -0.95 12.86
N THR A 53 -12.00 0.11 12.30
CA THR A 53 -11.90 0.36 10.88
C THR A 53 -10.46 0.65 10.48
N ALA A 54 -9.75 1.44 11.29
CA ALA A 54 -8.36 1.78 11.02
C ALA A 54 -7.49 0.51 11.03
N GLN A 55 -7.69 -0.35 12.02
CA GLN A 55 -6.91 -1.59 12.13
C GLN A 55 -7.16 -2.50 10.94
N ASN A 56 -8.43 -2.66 10.56
CA ASN A 56 -8.79 -3.51 9.45
C ASN A 56 -8.18 -3.01 8.15
N ALA A 57 -8.23 -1.70 7.93
CA ALA A 57 -7.65 -1.09 6.73
C ALA A 57 -6.14 -1.29 6.70
N ALA A 58 -5.46 -1.05 7.83
CA ALA A 58 -4.00 -1.22 7.90
C ALA A 58 -3.61 -2.66 7.65
N HIS A 59 -4.35 -3.61 8.21
CA HIS A 59 -4.06 -5.03 8.03
C HIS A 59 -4.15 -5.43 6.56
N LYS A 60 -5.24 -5.05 5.89
CA LYS A 60 -5.42 -5.41 4.48
C LYS A 60 -4.40 -4.72 3.60
N LEU A 61 -4.13 -3.44 3.87
CA LEU A 61 -3.14 -2.71 3.09
C LEU A 61 -1.75 -3.30 3.24
N SER A 62 -1.38 -3.75 4.44
CA SER A 62 -0.04 -4.30 4.64
C SER A 62 0.18 -5.52 3.75
N SER A 63 -0.83 -6.37 3.59
CA SER A 63 -0.74 -7.52 2.71
C SER A 63 -0.61 -7.11 1.26
N ASN A 64 -1.42 -6.15 0.83
CA ASN A 64 -1.37 -5.67 -0.56
C ASN A 64 -0.02 -5.03 -0.88
N PHE A 65 0.49 -4.23 0.06
CA PHE A 65 1.78 -3.58 -0.13
C PHE A 65 2.91 -4.61 -0.21
N PHE A 66 2.85 -5.62 0.65
CA PHE A 66 3.85 -6.67 0.62
C PHE A 66 3.86 -7.38 -0.73
N MET A 67 2.69 -7.67 -1.28
CA MET A 67 2.60 -8.36 -2.58
C MET A 67 3.24 -7.56 -3.70
N PHE A 68 3.22 -6.25 -3.62
CA PHE A 68 3.81 -5.39 -4.64
C PHE A 68 5.21 -4.90 -4.27
N GLY A 69 5.82 -5.52 -3.26
CA GLY A 69 7.21 -5.23 -2.90
C GLY A 69 7.41 -3.91 -2.19
N LEU A 70 6.35 -3.31 -1.68
CA LEU A 70 6.43 -2.02 -0.99
C LEU A 70 6.77 -2.27 0.48
N ASN A 71 8.00 -2.70 0.73
CA ASN A 71 8.38 -3.22 2.02
C ASN A 71 8.34 -2.19 3.14
N GLU A 72 8.75 -0.96 2.87
CA GLU A 72 8.72 0.08 3.89
C GLU A 72 7.29 0.39 4.30
N GLY A 73 6.41 0.57 3.31
CA GLY A 73 5.00 0.83 3.58
C GLY A 73 4.34 -0.35 4.26
N ALA A 74 4.67 -1.57 3.82
CA ALA A 74 4.10 -2.77 4.43
C ALA A 74 4.48 -2.87 5.90
N LYS A 75 5.73 -2.57 6.24
CA LYS A 75 6.17 -2.60 7.63
C LYS A 75 5.46 -1.53 8.46
N ALA A 76 5.32 -0.34 7.90
CA ALA A 76 4.62 0.75 8.59
C ALA A 76 3.17 0.36 8.86
N LEU A 77 2.51 -0.22 7.86
CA LEU A 77 1.11 -0.64 8.01
C LEU A 77 0.95 -1.77 9.00
N SER A 78 1.89 -2.72 9.01
CA SER A 78 1.88 -3.79 10.01
C SER A 78 2.04 -3.24 11.41
N ARG A 79 2.89 -2.22 11.57
CA ARG A 79 3.08 -1.60 12.86
C ARG A 79 1.82 -0.90 13.34
N ILE A 80 1.12 -0.21 12.42
CA ILE A 80 -0.16 0.41 12.75
C ILE A 80 -1.14 -0.64 13.24
N ASP A 81 -1.24 -1.75 12.51
CA ASP A 81 -2.12 -2.85 12.85
C ASP A 81 -1.83 -3.36 14.27
N ILE A 82 -0.55 -3.62 14.55
CA ILE A 82 -0.12 -4.14 15.86
C ILE A 82 -0.39 -3.13 16.96
N ASN A 83 -0.07 -1.85 16.73
CA ASN A 83 -0.29 -0.83 17.75
C ASN A 83 -1.77 -0.69 18.08
N LEU A 84 -2.63 -0.73 17.08
CA LEU A 84 -4.06 -0.63 17.31
C LEU A 84 -4.61 -1.87 17.99
N MET A 85 -4.10 -3.05 17.61
CA MET A 85 -4.53 -4.29 18.24
C MET A 85 -4.18 -4.29 19.73
N ASN A 86 -2.98 -3.82 20.06
CA ASN A 86 -2.50 -3.83 21.44
C ASN A 86 -2.90 -2.57 22.21
N LYS A 87 -3.54 -1.62 21.55
CA LYS A 87 -4.01 -0.36 22.14
C LYS A 87 -2.86 0.42 22.78
N GLU A 88 -1.76 0.53 22.05
CA GLU A 88 -0.59 1.25 22.55
C GLU A 88 0.12 1.98 21.42
N PHE A 89 0.94 2.97 21.79
CA PHE A 89 1.78 3.74 20.86
C PHE A 89 1.00 4.42 19.74
N TYR A 90 -0.21 4.91 20.06
CA TYR A 90 -1.03 5.59 19.05
C TYR A 90 -0.32 6.83 18.50
N GLN A 91 0.55 7.43 19.29
CA GLN A 91 1.26 8.64 18.87
C GLN A 91 2.23 8.38 17.72
N GLU A 92 2.58 7.12 17.45
CA GLU A 92 3.43 6.77 16.31
C GLU A 92 2.65 6.67 15.01
N ILE A 93 1.34 6.50 15.10
CA ILE A 93 0.55 6.13 13.94
C ILE A 93 0.52 7.19 12.85
N PRO A 94 0.39 8.49 13.15
CA PRO A 94 0.38 9.49 12.07
C PRO A 94 1.61 9.43 11.17
N GLU A 95 2.79 9.23 11.74
CA GLU A 95 4.01 9.15 10.95
C GLU A 95 4.04 7.85 10.14
N LEU A 96 3.56 6.75 10.72
CA LEU A 96 3.49 5.49 10.01
C LEU A 96 2.54 5.57 8.82
N ILE A 97 1.41 6.24 8.99
CA ILE A 97 0.47 6.46 7.90
C ILE A 97 1.16 7.27 6.79
N LEU A 98 1.93 8.27 7.16
CA LEU A 98 2.63 9.10 6.17
C LEU A 98 3.64 8.28 5.38
N ILE A 99 4.39 7.41 6.03
CA ILE A 99 5.35 6.54 5.36
C ILE A 99 4.63 5.67 4.31
N ALA A 100 3.53 5.03 4.72
CA ALA A 100 2.77 4.18 3.82
C ALA A 100 2.18 4.99 2.67
N LYS A 101 1.68 6.18 2.96
CA LYS A 101 1.05 7.02 1.95
C LYS A 101 2.06 7.47 0.91
N ILE A 102 3.23 7.92 1.34
CA ILE A 102 4.27 8.38 0.41
C ILE A 102 4.70 7.26 -0.51
N GLN A 103 5.00 6.09 0.04
CA GLN A 103 5.43 4.98 -0.79
C GLN A 103 4.31 4.48 -1.69
N GLY A 104 3.10 4.39 -1.14
CA GLY A 104 1.95 3.94 -1.91
C GLY A 104 1.63 4.85 -3.08
N GLU A 105 1.63 6.16 -2.85
CA GLU A 105 1.34 7.11 -3.92
C GLU A 105 2.40 7.07 -5.00
N LYS A 106 3.66 6.93 -4.60
CA LYS A 106 4.73 6.84 -5.58
C LYS A 106 4.61 5.55 -6.40
N ALA A 107 4.29 4.44 -5.75
CA ALA A 107 4.11 3.17 -6.44
C ALA A 107 2.94 3.24 -7.42
N ILE A 108 1.83 3.83 -7.01
CA ILE A 108 0.67 3.96 -7.87
C ILE A 108 1.02 4.79 -9.11
N ALA A 109 1.74 5.89 -8.93
CA ALA A 109 2.15 6.72 -10.05
C ALA A 109 3.06 5.94 -11.01
N GLN A 110 4.01 5.18 -10.46
CA GLN A 110 4.93 4.39 -11.30
C GLN A 110 4.19 3.28 -12.04
N LEU A 111 3.27 2.60 -11.36
CA LEU A 111 2.51 1.54 -11.98
C LEU A 111 1.60 2.06 -13.09
N LYS A 112 0.97 3.22 -12.87
CA LYS A 112 0.15 3.83 -13.92
C LYS A 112 0.98 4.18 -15.14
N ARG A 113 2.19 4.66 -14.92
CA ARG A 113 3.09 4.99 -16.02
C ARG A 113 3.52 3.71 -16.77
N ASP A 114 3.87 2.66 -16.02
CA ASP A 114 4.41 1.45 -16.62
C ASP A 114 3.32 0.56 -17.23
N PHE A 115 2.10 0.66 -16.70
CA PHE A 115 0.93 -0.04 -17.24
C PHE A 115 -0.07 1.01 -17.68
N HIS A 116 0.36 1.88 -18.60
CA HIS A 116 -0.46 3.05 -18.94
C HIS A 116 -1.84 2.71 -19.49
N GLU A 117 -2.05 1.49 -19.93
CA GLU A 117 -3.38 1.05 -20.36
C GLU A 117 -4.39 1.03 -19.22
N LEU A 118 -3.92 1.10 -17.98
CA LEU A 118 -4.77 1.07 -16.81
C LEU A 118 -5.21 2.46 -16.36
N SER A 119 -4.68 3.49 -17.00
CA SER A 119 -4.97 4.86 -16.59
C SER A 119 -6.34 5.33 -17.09
#